data_49c7d485d6fef21c509e1fa12d48339c
#
_entry.id   49c7d485d6fef21c509e1fa12d48339c
#
_cell.length_a   1.000
_cell.length_b   1.000
_cell.length_c   1.000
_cell.angle_alpha   90.00
_cell.angle_beta   90.00
_cell.angle_gamma   90.00
#
_symmetry.space_group_name_H-M   'P 1'
#
loop_
_entity.id
_entity.type
_entity.pdbx_description
1 polymer ?
#
loop_
_entity_poly.entity_id
_entity_poly.type
_entity_poly.pdbx_seq_one_letter_code
_entity_poly.pdbx_strand_id
1 'polypeptide(L)'
;MRLGTQTFPGHSRRSPLLAFALVLFVLFAAWKISEYIVAGQTGNLFLVGLGFAVLVLVVAMLNNWRNGLYFFLAWLLFEDLARKYLGNNMAIYFGKDFLVTVVYLSFFAASRRKEIQIFRPPFLIPLLLFVWFGVIQVFNPASSSLLYGVLGLKLYFYYVPLIFVGYALFETEGDLRRFFSINLFLAVLIAGLGSAQAILGHTFLNPEHPAEDIRELSQLYRVAPISGVIIYRPTSVFVSDGRFASYMILAWLIAFGVGGYLLLRSRRGRLLASLILAVISAGVILSGSRGAVLWTAGSALVCAAAFLWGAPRRQGEALRVMRSIQRSLLVGGLAIIIVFLAYPEALLSRVAFYSETLSLDSPHSELVYRVRDYPLQNFLMAFTYDRWPYGFGIGTASLGVQYVSRIMHVPPMNIGVESGYGSIVIEMGIVGLALWLIMSFAVVFACWRIVRRLKGSPWFPIGFVIFWFAFLLLFPFTFNGLQPYQNFVLNAYLWLLVGILFRLPTLEISAQNTIAGGAAMPRRRWIR
;
A
#
# COMPACT_ATOMS: atom_id res chain seq x y z
N MET A 1 -35.71 1.25 46.84
CA MET A 1 -35.25 2.56 46.38
C MET A 1 -33.81 2.75 46.90
N ARG A 2 -32.78 2.41 46.07
CA ARG A 2 -31.38 2.65 46.38
C ARG A 2 -30.83 3.60 45.32
N LEU A 3 -30.58 4.83 45.73
CA LEU A 3 -29.93 5.86 44.94
C LEU A 3 -28.46 5.46 44.75
N GLY A 4 -28.12 5.06 43.55
CA GLY A 4 -26.72 4.84 43.14
C GLY A 4 -26.03 6.18 42.95
N THR A 5 -25.07 6.48 43.78
CA THR A 5 -24.16 7.61 43.65
C THR A 5 -23.31 7.39 42.39
N GLN A 6 -23.58 8.17 41.36
CA GLN A 6 -22.68 8.30 40.21
C GLN A 6 -21.39 9.02 40.67
N THR A 7 -20.31 8.27 40.80
CA THR A 7 -18.96 8.85 40.95
C THR A 7 -18.55 9.43 39.62
N PHE A 8 -18.47 10.75 39.53
CA PHE A 8 -17.86 11.46 38.40
C PHE A 8 -16.40 11.01 38.24
N PRO A 9 -15.93 10.72 37.01
CA PRO A 9 -14.55 10.37 36.79
C PRO A 9 -13.66 11.57 37.16
N GLY A 10 -12.70 11.32 38.05
CA GLY A 10 -11.80 12.31 38.59
C GLY A 10 -11.07 13.08 37.50
N HIS A 11 -11.11 14.40 37.59
CA HIS A 11 -10.25 15.30 36.82
C HIS A 11 -8.79 14.89 37.05
N SER A 12 -8.13 14.44 35.99
CA SER A 12 -6.67 14.22 36.01
C SER A 12 -6.03 15.57 36.36
N ARG A 13 -5.46 15.66 37.56
CA ARG A 13 -4.63 16.81 37.99
C ARG A 13 -3.50 16.94 36.97
N ARG A 14 -3.65 17.86 36.00
CA ARG A 14 -2.55 18.25 35.12
C ARG A 14 -1.43 18.74 36.04
N SER A 15 -0.23 18.16 35.94
CA SER A 15 0.89 18.55 36.79
C SER A 15 1.17 20.04 36.57
N PRO A 16 1.27 20.86 37.65
CA PRO A 16 1.54 22.29 37.52
C PRO A 16 2.85 22.58 36.77
N LEU A 17 3.82 21.65 36.82
CA LEU A 17 5.04 21.66 36.02
C LEU A 17 4.78 21.63 34.52
N LEU A 18 3.83 20.85 34.06
CA LEU A 18 3.50 20.74 32.64
C LEU A 18 2.82 22.01 32.12
N ALA A 19 1.95 22.62 32.93
CA ALA A 19 1.34 23.92 32.64
C ALA A 19 2.38 25.04 32.62
N PHE A 20 3.30 25.07 33.55
CA PHE A 20 4.39 26.03 33.60
C PHE A 20 5.35 25.90 32.42
N ALA A 21 5.76 24.66 32.06
CA ALA A 21 6.58 24.39 30.86
C ALA A 21 5.89 24.84 29.57
N LEU A 22 4.58 24.63 29.46
CA LEU A 22 3.80 25.07 28.31
C LEU A 22 3.73 26.60 28.19
N VAL A 23 3.57 27.31 29.31
CA VAL A 23 3.60 28.78 29.33
C VAL A 23 4.96 29.31 28.89
N LEU A 24 6.06 28.75 29.45
CA LEU A 24 7.40 29.14 29.02
C LEU A 24 7.67 28.88 27.55
N PHE A 25 7.20 27.76 27.02
CA PHE A 25 7.31 27.43 25.60
C PHE A 25 6.54 28.44 24.74
N VAL A 26 5.31 28.81 25.12
CA VAL A 26 4.51 29.82 24.39
C VAL A 26 5.18 31.18 24.40
N LEU A 27 5.73 31.63 25.56
CA LEU A 27 6.45 32.89 25.67
C LEU A 27 7.72 32.91 24.80
N PHE A 28 8.49 31.82 24.82
CA PHE A 28 9.68 31.68 23.97
C PHE A 28 9.33 31.69 22.48
N ALA A 29 8.28 30.97 22.08
CA ALA A 29 7.80 30.94 20.71
C ALA A 29 7.32 32.34 20.26
N ALA A 30 6.56 33.04 21.10
CA ALA A 30 6.11 34.40 20.81
C ALA A 30 7.28 35.39 20.65
N TRP A 31 8.30 35.26 21.50
CA TRP A 31 9.52 36.08 21.39
C TRP A 31 10.24 35.80 20.06
N LYS A 32 10.49 34.55 19.72
CA LYS A 32 11.16 34.18 18.46
C LYS A 32 10.37 34.60 17.21
N ILE A 33 9.05 34.46 17.23
CA ILE A 33 8.19 34.93 16.14
C ILE A 33 8.33 36.45 15.98
N SER A 34 8.31 37.20 17.08
CA SER A 34 8.48 38.66 17.05
C SER A 34 9.85 39.08 16.49
N GLU A 35 10.92 38.38 16.90
CA GLU A 35 12.28 38.57 16.36
C GLU A 35 12.33 38.37 14.85
N TYR A 36 11.74 37.29 14.32
CA TYR A 36 11.70 37.01 12.88
C TYR A 36 10.85 37.99 12.08
N ILE A 37 9.76 38.50 12.68
CA ILE A 37 8.94 39.54 12.05
C ILE A 37 9.73 40.82 11.91
N VAL A 38 10.38 41.28 13.00
CA VAL A 38 11.18 42.50 13.02
C VAL A 38 12.38 42.42 12.08
N ALA A 39 13.02 41.23 12.00
CA ALA A 39 14.16 40.99 11.12
C ALA A 39 13.77 40.76 9.64
N GLY A 40 12.49 40.72 9.29
CA GLY A 40 12.01 40.47 7.93
C GLY A 40 12.32 39.06 7.40
N GLN A 41 12.58 38.09 8.30
CA GLN A 41 12.98 36.74 7.94
C GLN A 41 11.77 35.86 7.62
N THR A 42 11.15 36.07 6.47
CA THR A 42 9.93 35.35 6.02
C THR A 42 10.10 33.84 5.94
N GLY A 43 11.30 33.35 5.56
CA GLY A 43 11.61 31.91 5.54
C GLY A 43 11.55 31.26 6.92
N ASN A 44 12.07 31.93 7.94
CA ASN A 44 12.03 31.42 9.32
C ASN A 44 10.62 31.45 9.90
N LEU A 45 9.82 32.47 9.57
CA LEU A 45 8.39 32.54 9.93
C LEU A 45 7.61 31.38 9.30
N PHE A 46 7.88 31.06 8.03
CA PHE A 46 7.28 29.91 7.37
C PHE A 46 7.64 28.60 8.06
N LEU A 47 8.92 28.40 8.45
CA LEU A 47 9.35 27.21 9.19
C LEU A 47 8.69 27.07 10.55
N VAL A 48 8.54 28.18 11.28
CA VAL A 48 7.83 28.18 12.57
C VAL A 48 6.36 27.85 12.38
N GLY A 49 5.70 28.43 11.37
CA GLY A 49 4.32 28.13 11.02
C GLY A 49 4.13 26.64 10.63
N LEU A 50 5.04 26.11 9.85
CA LEU A 50 5.05 24.69 9.46
C LEU A 50 5.25 23.78 10.69
N GLY A 51 6.20 24.12 11.58
CA GLY A 51 6.43 23.39 12.83
C GLY A 51 5.19 23.37 13.73
N PHE A 52 4.49 24.50 13.84
CA PHE A 52 3.24 24.59 14.59
C PHE A 52 2.13 23.73 13.94
N ALA A 53 1.99 23.78 12.61
CA ALA A 53 1.02 22.95 11.90
C ALA A 53 1.28 21.45 12.10
N VAL A 54 2.56 21.03 12.04
CA VAL A 54 2.97 19.65 12.33
C VAL A 54 2.65 19.27 13.78
N LEU A 55 2.89 20.17 14.74
CA LEU A 55 2.56 19.91 16.15
C LEU A 55 1.06 19.71 16.34
N VAL A 56 0.23 20.59 15.78
CA VAL A 56 -1.24 20.47 15.84
C VAL A 56 -1.69 19.15 15.21
N LEU A 57 -1.12 18.78 14.07
CA LEU A 57 -1.40 17.52 13.42
C LEU A 57 -1.04 16.32 14.31
N VAL A 58 0.16 16.31 14.91
CA VAL A 58 0.60 15.24 15.82
C VAL A 58 -0.35 15.12 17.01
N VAL A 59 -0.74 16.24 17.62
CA VAL A 59 -1.70 16.23 18.75
C VAL A 59 -3.06 15.67 18.30
N ALA A 60 -3.54 16.06 17.13
CA ALA A 60 -4.79 15.53 16.56
C ALA A 60 -4.71 14.00 16.31
N MET A 61 -3.57 13.52 15.78
CA MET A 61 -3.32 12.10 15.56
C MET A 61 -3.20 11.30 16.87
N LEU A 62 -2.54 11.87 17.87
CA LEU A 62 -2.43 11.25 19.22
C LEU A 62 -3.79 11.12 19.92
N ASN A 63 -4.69 12.06 19.67
CA ASN A 63 -6.06 12.01 20.21
C ASN A 63 -6.96 11.02 19.47
N ASN A 64 -6.69 10.76 18.18
CA ASN A 64 -7.51 9.85 17.37
C ASN A 64 -6.64 9.10 16.34
N TRP A 65 -6.18 7.92 16.73
CA TRP A 65 -5.32 7.08 15.89
C TRP A 65 -5.96 6.67 14.55
N ARG A 66 -7.31 6.54 14.49
CA ARG A 66 -8.01 6.19 13.25
C ARG A 66 -7.89 7.31 12.22
N ASN A 67 -8.11 8.56 12.63
CA ASN A 67 -7.92 9.72 11.75
C ASN A 67 -6.44 9.89 11.38
N GLY A 68 -5.53 9.64 12.34
CA GLY A 68 -4.09 9.61 12.09
C GLY A 68 -3.70 8.60 11.02
N LEU A 69 -4.30 7.40 11.03
CA LEU A 69 -4.06 6.39 10.00
C LEU A 69 -4.51 6.86 8.61
N TYR A 70 -5.69 7.49 8.47
CA TYR A 70 -6.14 8.01 7.17
C TYR A 70 -5.22 9.10 6.63
N PHE A 71 -4.75 10.00 7.52
CA PHE A 71 -3.77 11.01 7.13
C PHE A 71 -2.44 10.39 6.72
N PHE A 72 -1.94 9.41 7.49
CA PHE A 72 -0.73 8.67 7.12
C PHE A 72 -0.86 8.01 5.74
N LEU A 73 -1.97 7.33 5.45
CA LEU A 73 -2.20 6.69 4.15
C LEU A 73 -2.25 7.70 3.00
N ALA A 74 -2.88 8.85 3.21
CA ALA A 74 -2.89 9.92 2.21
C ALA A 74 -1.46 10.44 1.98
N TRP A 75 -0.71 10.76 3.06
CA TRP A 75 0.68 11.18 2.94
C TRP A 75 1.56 10.13 2.24
N LEU A 76 1.42 8.86 2.62
CA LEU A 76 2.16 7.73 2.04
C LEU A 76 2.02 7.66 0.51
N LEU A 77 0.87 8.02 -0.02
CA LEU A 77 0.59 8.02 -1.46
C LEU A 77 1.09 9.28 -2.17
N PHE A 78 1.10 10.44 -1.50
CA PHE A 78 1.45 11.73 -2.10
C PHE A 78 2.82 12.28 -1.69
N GLU A 79 3.57 11.58 -0.81
CA GLU A 79 4.92 11.99 -0.39
C GLU A 79 5.86 12.17 -1.58
N ASP A 80 5.82 11.23 -2.52
CA ASP A 80 6.69 11.28 -3.70
C ASP A 80 6.38 12.50 -4.59
N LEU A 81 5.12 12.97 -4.63
CA LEU A 81 4.76 14.22 -5.32
C LEU A 81 5.44 15.42 -4.64
N ALA A 82 5.40 15.49 -3.31
CA ALA A 82 6.11 16.54 -2.57
C ALA A 82 7.62 16.49 -2.86
N ARG A 83 8.22 15.29 -2.92
CA ARG A 83 9.65 15.11 -3.25
C ARG A 83 10.00 15.56 -4.66
N LYS A 84 9.12 15.41 -5.64
CA LYS A 84 9.35 15.88 -7.01
C LYS A 84 9.59 17.39 -7.09
N TYR A 85 8.79 18.16 -6.30
CA TYR A 85 8.80 19.62 -6.38
C TYR A 85 9.69 20.29 -5.32
N LEU A 86 9.84 19.68 -4.15
CA LEU A 86 10.64 20.24 -3.05
C LEU A 86 12.06 19.68 -2.99
N GLY A 87 12.45 18.92 -4.01
CA GLY A 87 13.72 18.20 -4.05
C GLY A 87 13.67 16.90 -3.24
N ASN A 88 14.69 16.06 -3.40
CA ASN A 88 14.79 14.77 -2.72
C ASN A 88 15.22 14.94 -1.25
N ASN A 89 14.51 15.80 -0.52
CA ASN A 89 14.82 16.13 0.88
C ASN A 89 14.50 14.95 1.80
N MET A 90 15.49 14.57 2.60
CA MET A 90 15.36 13.46 3.57
C MET A 90 14.27 13.68 4.61
N ALA A 91 13.99 14.93 5.01
CA ALA A 91 12.91 15.22 5.95
C ALA A 91 11.53 14.82 5.38
N ILE A 92 11.31 15.07 4.08
CA ILE A 92 10.07 14.65 3.39
C ILE A 92 10.04 13.13 3.30
N TYR A 93 11.15 12.50 2.93
CA TYR A 93 11.25 11.04 2.84
C TYR A 93 10.97 10.33 4.17
N PHE A 94 11.45 10.87 5.30
CA PHE A 94 11.17 10.31 6.63
C PHE A 94 9.82 10.75 7.21
N GLY A 95 9.13 11.69 6.59
CA GLY A 95 7.82 12.19 7.04
C GLY A 95 6.79 11.07 7.24
N LYS A 96 6.72 10.10 6.32
CA LYS A 96 5.84 8.93 6.45
C LYS A 96 6.19 8.04 7.63
N ASP A 97 7.49 7.90 7.92
CA ASP A 97 7.97 7.06 9.03
C ASP A 97 7.63 7.72 10.36
N PHE A 98 7.79 9.04 10.44
CA PHE A 98 7.35 9.83 11.59
C PHE A 98 5.83 9.71 11.81
N LEU A 99 5.03 9.89 10.77
CA LEU A 99 3.57 9.82 10.87
C LEU A 99 3.08 8.44 11.32
N VAL A 100 3.64 7.35 10.76
CA VAL A 100 3.24 6.00 11.18
C VAL A 100 3.70 5.70 12.61
N THR A 101 4.83 6.25 13.06
CA THR A 101 5.26 6.16 14.47
C THR A 101 4.22 6.81 15.39
N VAL A 102 3.74 8.01 15.03
CA VAL A 102 2.68 8.69 15.80
C VAL A 102 1.41 7.85 15.85
N VAL A 103 1.03 7.23 14.72
CA VAL A 103 -0.12 6.29 14.68
C VAL A 103 0.11 5.12 15.64
N TYR A 104 1.30 4.51 15.66
CA TYR A 104 1.63 3.41 16.58
C TYR A 104 1.54 3.85 18.04
N LEU A 105 2.14 4.99 18.39
CA LEU A 105 2.09 5.51 19.75
C LEU A 105 0.65 5.77 20.21
N SER A 106 -0.16 6.40 19.39
CA SER A 106 -1.58 6.65 19.67
C SER A 106 -2.36 5.34 19.79
N PHE A 107 -2.15 4.39 18.87
CA PHE A 107 -2.80 3.08 18.88
C PHE A 107 -2.45 2.28 20.14
N PHE A 108 -1.17 2.17 20.49
CA PHE A 108 -0.75 1.43 21.69
C PHE A 108 -1.16 2.11 22.99
N ALA A 109 -1.24 3.45 23.02
CA ALA A 109 -1.81 4.18 24.14
C ALA A 109 -3.30 3.85 24.34
N ALA A 110 -4.09 3.82 23.26
CA ALA A 110 -5.50 3.40 23.28
C ALA A 110 -5.64 1.92 23.71
N SER A 111 -4.75 1.05 23.24
CA SER A 111 -4.73 -0.36 23.65
C SER A 111 -4.45 -0.54 25.15
N ARG A 112 -3.51 0.23 25.73
CA ARG A 112 -3.24 0.20 27.18
C ARG A 112 -4.44 0.65 28.03
N ARG A 113 -5.28 1.55 27.49
CA ARG A 113 -6.55 1.96 28.13
C ARG A 113 -7.66 0.92 28.01
N LYS A 114 -7.36 -0.27 27.47
CA LYS A 114 -8.31 -1.36 27.19
C LYS A 114 -9.46 -0.99 26.21
N GLU A 115 -9.28 0.05 25.43
CA GLU A 115 -10.21 0.49 24.39
C GLU A 115 -10.12 -0.41 23.14
N ILE A 116 -9.04 -1.17 23.00
CA ILE A 116 -8.74 -1.99 21.81
C ILE A 116 -8.25 -3.38 22.22
N GLN A 117 -8.77 -4.41 21.57
CA GLN A 117 -8.26 -5.77 21.71
C GLN A 117 -7.09 -6.01 20.75
N ILE A 118 -5.96 -6.46 21.29
CA ILE A 118 -4.80 -6.82 20.48
C ILE A 118 -5.03 -8.20 19.88
N PHE A 119 -4.92 -8.26 18.56
CA PHE A 119 -4.95 -9.49 17.79
C PHE A 119 -3.63 -10.26 17.89
N ARG A 120 -3.70 -11.58 18.01
CA ARG A 120 -2.52 -12.46 17.93
C ARG A 120 -2.54 -13.21 16.60
N PRO A 121 -1.69 -12.81 15.63
CA PRO A 121 -1.66 -13.49 14.35
C PRO A 121 -1.14 -14.92 14.47
N PRO A 122 -1.74 -15.91 13.78
CA PRO A 122 -1.34 -17.31 13.88
C PRO A 122 0.06 -17.60 13.31
N PHE A 123 0.62 -16.67 12.55
CA PHE A 123 1.97 -16.72 11.98
C PHE A 123 3.00 -15.89 12.78
N LEU A 124 2.69 -15.56 14.04
CA LEU A 124 3.56 -14.71 14.86
C LEU A 124 4.94 -15.34 15.07
N ILE A 125 5.02 -16.65 15.30
CA ILE A 125 6.30 -17.34 15.55
C ILE A 125 7.21 -17.29 14.33
N PRO A 126 6.80 -17.71 13.11
CA PRO A 126 7.62 -17.55 11.92
C PRO A 126 8.04 -16.11 11.64
N LEU A 127 7.16 -15.16 11.87
CA LEU A 127 7.46 -13.74 11.72
C LEU A 127 8.54 -13.28 12.71
N LEU A 128 8.42 -13.64 13.99
CA LEU A 128 9.41 -13.27 15.01
C LEU A 128 10.77 -13.92 14.75
N LEU A 129 10.81 -15.17 14.27
CA LEU A 129 12.06 -15.83 13.89
C LEU A 129 12.77 -15.07 12.77
N PHE A 130 12.01 -14.64 11.75
CA PHE A 130 12.58 -13.83 10.66
C PHE A 130 13.04 -12.45 11.16
N VAL A 131 12.28 -11.78 12.04
CA VAL A 131 12.68 -10.51 12.67
C VAL A 131 13.97 -10.69 13.47
N TRP A 132 14.05 -11.71 14.32
CA TRP A 132 15.24 -11.99 15.13
C TRP A 132 16.47 -12.26 14.29
N PHE A 133 16.31 -13.05 13.22
CA PHE A 133 17.40 -13.29 12.30
C PHE A 133 17.85 -12.00 11.60
N GLY A 134 16.89 -11.14 11.20
CA GLY A 134 17.19 -9.81 10.68
C GLY A 134 17.99 -8.95 11.66
N VAL A 135 17.62 -8.97 12.95
CA VAL A 135 18.37 -8.24 14.01
C VAL A 135 19.80 -8.77 14.15
N ILE A 136 19.99 -10.09 14.10
CA ILE A 136 21.34 -10.71 14.13
C ILE A 136 22.15 -10.24 12.90
N GLN A 137 21.53 -10.17 11.72
CA GLN A 137 22.17 -9.75 10.49
C GLN A 137 22.57 -8.26 10.45
N VAL A 138 22.03 -7.41 11.35
CA VAL A 138 22.53 -6.03 11.51
C VAL A 138 24.00 -6.00 11.92
N PHE A 139 24.41 -6.98 12.74
CA PHE A 139 25.77 -7.10 13.26
C PHE A 139 26.66 -8.00 12.41
N ASN A 140 26.26 -8.29 11.18
CA ASN A 140 27.08 -9.10 10.27
C ASN A 140 28.41 -8.38 9.98
N PRO A 141 29.56 -9.00 10.24
CA PRO A 141 30.88 -8.37 10.09
C PRO A 141 31.23 -8.05 8.62
N ALA A 142 30.49 -8.58 7.66
CA ALA A 142 30.66 -8.25 6.25
C ALA A 142 29.95 -6.95 5.84
N SER A 143 29.07 -6.41 6.69
CA SER A 143 28.41 -5.14 6.44
C SER A 143 29.39 -3.99 6.65
N SER A 144 29.47 -3.07 5.68
CA SER A 144 30.35 -1.90 5.77
C SER A 144 29.91 -0.91 6.86
N SER A 145 28.68 -0.95 7.33
CA SER A 145 28.14 -0.05 8.36
C SER A 145 26.88 -0.61 9.00
N LEU A 146 26.73 -0.39 10.33
CA LEU A 146 25.51 -0.69 11.07
C LEU A 146 24.29 0.06 10.53
N LEU A 147 24.47 1.23 9.88
CA LEU A 147 23.37 1.99 9.30
C LEU A 147 22.69 1.26 8.15
N TYR A 148 23.40 0.44 7.40
CA TYR A 148 22.77 -0.46 6.41
C TYR A 148 21.82 -1.44 7.11
N GLY A 149 22.26 -2.02 8.21
CA GLY A 149 21.43 -2.94 8.99
C GLY A 149 20.16 -2.27 9.55
N VAL A 150 20.27 -1.05 10.07
CA VAL A 150 19.12 -0.27 10.56
C VAL A 150 18.16 0.07 9.41
N LEU A 151 18.69 0.47 8.24
CA LEU A 151 17.88 0.69 7.05
C LEU A 151 17.15 -0.60 6.63
N GLY A 152 17.84 -1.73 6.61
CA GLY A 152 17.26 -3.03 6.28
C GLY A 152 16.14 -3.41 7.23
N LEU A 153 16.35 -3.32 8.56
CA LEU A 153 15.30 -3.56 9.55
C LEU A 153 14.07 -2.69 9.31
N LYS A 154 14.28 -1.40 9.00
CA LYS A 154 13.20 -0.49 8.66
C LYS A 154 12.42 -0.98 7.44
N LEU A 155 13.09 -1.33 6.35
CA LEU A 155 12.46 -1.70 5.10
C LEU A 155 11.69 -3.02 5.19
N TYR A 156 12.19 -3.98 5.98
CA TYR A 156 11.52 -5.27 6.15
C TYR A 156 10.41 -5.24 7.21
N PHE A 157 10.57 -4.53 8.33
CA PHE A 157 9.74 -4.77 9.51
C PHE A 157 8.95 -3.56 10.02
N TYR A 158 9.27 -2.34 9.57
CA TYR A 158 8.71 -1.13 10.16
C TYR A 158 7.19 -1.00 10.01
N TYR A 159 6.63 -1.54 8.92
CA TYR A 159 5.19 -1.51 8.67
C TYR A 159 4.44 -2.75 9.20
N VAL A 160 5.15 -3.77 9.69
CA VAL A 160 4.51 -4.97 10.27
C VAL A 160 3.49 -4.66 11.36
N PRO A 161 3.70 -3.71 12.30
CA PRO A 161 2.71 -3.39 13.32
C PRO A 161 1.36 -2.87 12.77
N LEU A 162 1.29 -2.44 11.50
CA LEU A 162 0.01 -2.08 10.86
C LEU A 162 -1.00 -3.23 10.83
N ILE A 163 -0.56 -4.48 11.00
CA ILE A 163 -1.49 -5.62 11.12
C ILE A 163 -2.41 -5.48 12.34
N PHE A 164 -1.89 -5.00 13.47
CA PHE A 164 -2.68 -4.78 14.68
C PHE A 164 -3.64 -3.60 14.50
N VAL A 165 -3.15 -2.53 13.86
CA VAL A 165 -3.96 -1.35 13.51
C VAL A 165 -5.09 -1.73 12.56
N GLY A 166 -4.78 -2.49 11.51
CA GLY A 166 -5.77 -2.96 10.53
C GLY A 166 -6.84 -3.86 11.14
N TYR A 167 -6.48 -4.75 12.07
CA TYR A 167 -7.44 -5.58 12.78
C TYR A 167 -8.41 -4.75 13.64
N ALA A 168 -7.91 -3.73 14.32
CA ALA A 168 -8.70 -2.89 15.23
C ALA A 168 -9.43 -1.74 14.53
N LEU A 169 -9.17 -1.51 13.24
CA LEU A 169 -9.68 -0.34 12.51
C LEU A 169 -11.20 -0.33 12.41
N PHE A 170 -11.83 -1.52 12.29
CA PHE A 170 -13.27 -1.63 12.06
C PHE A 170 -14.01 -2.21 13.24
N GLU A 171 -15.03 -1.51 13.69
CA GLU A 171 -16.04 -1.99 14.62
C GLU A 171 -17.34 -2.30 13.89
N THR A 172 -17.63 -1.55 12.83
CA THR A 172 -18.86 -1.63 12.05
C THR A 172 -18.59 -1.82 10.56
N GLU A 173 -19.61 -2.26 9.82
CA GLU A 173 -19.59 -2.27 8.36
C GLU A 173 -19.43 -0.86 7.77
N GLY A 174 -19.95 0.17 8.47
CA GLY A 174 -19.79 1.56 8.06
C GLY A 174 -18.33 2.03 8.02
N ASP A 175 -17.55 1.63 9.01
CA ASP A 175 -16.10 1.95 9.07
C ASP A 175 -15.37 1.32 7.89
N LEU A 176 -15.68 0.06 7.57
CA LEU A 176 -15.09 -0.64 6.44
C LEU A 176 -15.44 0.05 5.10
N ARG A 177 -16.71 0.42 4.92
CA ARG A 177 -17.14 1.16 3.72
C ARG A 177 -16.41 2.49 3.61
N ARG A 178 -16.28 3.24 4.71
CA ARG A 178 -15.55 4.52 4.74
C ARG A 178 -14.10 4.32 4.33
N PHE A 179 -13.42 3.33 4.89
CA PHE A 179 -12.04 3.02 4.56
C PHE A 179 -11.83 2.74 3.07
N PHE A 180 -12.61 1.81 2.52
CA PHE A 180 -12.47 1.47 1.11
C PHE A 180 -12.92 2.60 0.18
N SER A 181 -13.93 3.40 0.56
CA SER A 181 -14.34 4.56 -0.23
C SER A 181 -13.24 5.62 -0.32
N ILE A 182 -12.56 5.92 0.79
CA ILE A 182 -11.43 6.86 0.79
C ILE A 182 -10.28 6.32 -0.07
N ASN A 183 -9.91 5.05 0.11
CA ASN A 183 -8.83 4.45 -0.67
C ASN A 183 -9.15 4.38 -2.17
N LEU A 184 -10.39 4.05 -2.54
CA LEU A 184 -10.82 4.05 -3.95
C LEU A 184 -10.86 5.45 -4.54
N PHE A 185 -11.27 6.46 -3.78
CA PHE A 185 -11.20 7.86 -4.21
C PHE A 185 -9.76 8.28 -4.53
N LEU A 186 -8.82 7.99 -3.61
CA LEU A 186 -7.40 8.25 -3.84
C LEU A 186 -6.85 7.46 -5.04
N ALA A 187 -7.26 6.21 -5.20
CA ALA A 187 -6.85 5.38 -6.33
C ALA A 187 -7.35 5.93 -7.68
N VAL A 188 -8.61 6.38 -7.74
CA VAL A 188 -9.18 7.02 -8.94
C VAL A 188 -8.46 8.33 -9.26
N LEU A 189 -8.17 9.14 -8.25
CA LEU A 189 -7.40 10.37 -8.42
C LEU A 189 -6.01 10.07 -8.99
N ILE A 190 -5.28 9.13 -8.41
CA ILE A 190 -3.93 8.75 -8.85
C ILE A 190 -3.96 8.12 -10.25
N ALA A 191 -4.93 7.26 -10.54
CA ALA A 191 -5.12 6.67 -11.87
C ALA A 191 -5.45 7.73 -12.92
N GLY A 192 -6.34 8.67 -12.59
CA GLY A 192 -6.70 9.80 -13.45
C GLY A 192 -5.51 10.71 -13.75
N LEU A 193 -4.74 11.09 -12.72
CA LEU A 193 -3.53 11.89 -12.88
C LEU A 193 -2.46 11.16 -13.71
N GLY A 194 -2.27 9.85 -13.50
CA GLY A 194 -1.35 9.04 -14.31
C GLY A 194 -1.82 8.90 -15.76
N SER A 195 -3.13 8.75 -15.99
CA SER A 195 -3.70 8.71 -17.34
C SER A 195 -3.56 10.06 -18.05
N ALA A 196 -3.81 11.17 -17.36
CA ALA A 196 -3.58 12.51 -17.89
C ALA A 196 -2.10 12.73 -18.24
N GLN A 197 -1.18 12.31 -17.36
CA GLN A 197 0.26 12.40 -17.64
C GLN A 197 0.69 11.54 -18.84
N ALA A 198 0.08 10.39 -19.05
CA ALA A 198 0.35 9.54 -20.19
C ALA A 198 -0.05 10.18 -21.54
N ILE A 199 -1.01 11.10 -21.51
CA ILE A 199 -1.53 11.82 -22.66
C ILE A 199 -0.81 13.18 -22.85
N LEU A 200 -0.67 13.95 -21.76
CA LEU A 200 -0.09 15.30 -21.78
C LEU A 200 1.46 15.30 -21.82
N GLY A 201 2.07 14.17 -21.52
CA GLY A 201 3.53 14.01 -21.56
C GLY A 201 4.22 14.22 -20.22
N HIS A 202 5.56 14.22 -20.27
CA HIS A 202 6.41 14.16 -19.08
C HIS A 202 6.39 15.43 -18.22
N THR A 203 6.09 16.58 -18.80
CA THR A 203 6.04 17.88 -18.07
C THR A 203 4.83 17.98 -17.15
N PHE A 204 3.77 17.22 -17.42
CA PHE A 204 2.63 17.17 -16.51
C PHE A 204 2.99 16.43 -15.22
N LEU A 205 2.81 17.06 -14.07
CA LEU A 205 3.15 16.56 -12.73
C LEU A 205 4.64 16.24 -12.48
N ASN A 206 5.53 16.67 -13.34
CA ASN A 206 6.96 16.62 -13.10
C ASN A 206 7.55 18.04 -13.23
N PRO A 207 8.53 18.42 -12.41
CA PRO A 207 9.22 19.68 -12.55
C PRO A 207 10.02 19.70 -13.85
N GLU A 208 10.18 20.86 -14.46
CA GLU A 208 11.00 21.03 -15.67
C GLU A 208 12.47 20.68 -15.40
N HIS A 209 12.97 21.04 -14.21
CA HIS A 209 14.32 20.75 -13.75
C HIS A 209 14.28 19.87 -12.50
N PRO A 210 14.14 18.54 -12.64
CA PRO A 210 14.16 17.64 -11.51
C PRO A 210 15.51 17.66 -10.80
N ALA A 211 15.50 17.44 -9.49
CA ALA A 211 16.73 17.27 -8.71
C ALA A 211 17.59 16.12 -9.29
N GLU A 212 18.92 16.18 -9.12
CA GLU A 212 19.86 15.21 -9.72
C GLU A 212 19.48 13.75 -9.44
N ASP A 213 19.00 13.46 -8.24
CA ASP A 213 18.61 12.12 -7.81
C ASP A 213 17.33 11.59 -8.46
N ILE A 214 16.57 12.44 -9.16
CA ILE A 214 15.32 12.10 -9.86
C ILE A 214 15.31 12.57 -11.31
N ARG A 215 16.48 12.82 -11.89
CA ARG A 215 16.64 13.24 -13.31
C ARG A 215 15.98 12.27 -14.29
N GLU A 216 15.88 10.98 -13.94
CA GLU A 216 15.28 9.95 -14.79
C GLU A 216 13.78 10.18 -15.08
N LEU A 217 13.11 11.12 -14.39
CA LEU A 217 11.68 11.40 -14.59
C LEU A 217 11.34 11.84 -16.04
N SER A 218 12.29 12.45 -16.75
CA SER A 218 12.12 12.86 -18.14
C SER A 218 12.47 11.74 -19.16
N GLN A 219 13.12 10.66 -18.72
CA GLN A 219 13.66 9.60 -19.58
C GLN A 219 12.81 8.31 -19.58
N LEU A 220 11.58 8.38 -19.08
CA LEU A 220 10.69 7.23 -18.93
C LEU A 220 10.00 6.85 -20.25
N TYR A 221 10.78 6.73 -21.32
CA TYR A 221 10.29 6.31 -22.64
C TYR A 221 10.64 4.85 -22.92
N ARG A 222 9.77 4.19 -23.63
CA ARG A 222 9.98 2.84 -24.18
C ARG A 222 9.67 2.85 -25.65
N VAL A 223 10.48 2.13 -26.41
CA VAL A 223 10.35 1.98 -27.85
C VAL A 223 9.81 0.58 -28.16
N ALA A 224 8.81 0.49 -29.00
CA ALA A 224 8.34 -0.78 -29.53
C ALA A 224 9.38 -1.36 -30.49
N PRO A 225 9.74 -2.66 -30.37
CA PRO A 225 10.89 -3.22 -31.08
C PRO A 225 10.72 -3.33 -32.58
N ILE A 226 9.51 -3.41 -33.11
CA ILE A 226 9.21 -3.57 -34.53
C ILE A 226 8.77 -2.24 -35.15
N SER A 227 7.72 -1.61 -34.61
CA SER A 227 7.15 -0.37 -35.15
C SER A 227 7.97 0.88 -34.83
N GLY A 228 8.89 0.81 -33.87
CA GLY A 228 9.63 1.97 -33.38
C GLY A 228 8.77 2.98 -32.62
N VAL A 229 7.52 2.67 -32.33
CA VAL A 229 6.60 3.57 -31.62
C VAL A 229 7.12 3.82 -30.22
N ILE A 230 7.18 5.11 -29.85
CA ILE A 230 7.64 5.56 -28.55
C ILE A 230 6.44 5.76 -27.63
N ILE A 231 6.49 5.14 -26.44
CA ILE A 231 5.51 5.37 -25.40
C ILE A 231 6.15 6.00 -24.17
N TYR A 232 5.47 6.97 -23.57
CA TYR A 232 5.85 7.53 -22.28
C TYR A 232 5.23 6.71 -21.15
N ARG A 233 6.02 6.41 -20.11
CA ARG A 233 5.58 5.68 -18.90
C ARG A 233 5.33 6.69 -17.77
N PRO A 234 4.08 6.99 -17.44
CA PRO A 234 3.74 7.98 -16.42
C PRO A 234 4.18 7.50 -15.03
N THR A 235 4.58 8.45 -14.22
CA THR A 235 4.89 8.25 -12.80
C THR A 235 3.72 8.66 -11.90
N SER A 236 2.77 9.45 -12.43
CA SER A 236 1.68 10.06 -11.68
C SER A 236 2.22 10.84 -10.47
N VAL A 237 1.74 10.56 -9.28
CA VAL A 237 2.20 11.18 -8.03
C VAL A 237 3.51 10.58 -7.50
N PHE A 238 4.01 9.48 -8.06
CA PHE A 238 5.22 8.79 -7.60
C PHE A 238 6.48 9.28 -8.32
N VAL A 239 7.65 9.03 -7.73
CA VAL A 239 8.95 9.36 -8.33
C VAL A 239 9.38 8.34 -9.39
N SER A 240 8.74 7.17 -9.51
CA SER A 240 9.06 6.17 -10.52
C SER A 240 7.81 5.54 -11.13
N ASP A 241 7.92 5.19 -12.40
CA ASP A 241 6.92 4.45 -13.16
C ASP A 241 6.62 3.07 -12.56
N GLY A 242 7.64 2.38 -12.03
CA GLY A 242 7.48 1.09 -11.35
C GLY A 242 6.62 1.17 -10.08
N ARG A 243 6.73 2.26 -9.29
CA ARG A 243 5.85 2.50 -8.14
C ARG A 243 4.42 2.76 -8.56
N PHE A 244 4.22 3.59 -9.58
CA PHE A 244 2.89 3.83 -10.13
C PHE A 244 2.26 2.53 -10.64
N ALA A 245 2.96 1.77 -11.46
CA ALA A 245 2.50 0.49 -12.01
C ALA A 245 2.13 -0.51 -10.90
N SER A 246 2.97 -0.66 -9.89
CA SER A 246 2.74 -1.56 -8.75
C SER A 246 1.54 -1.12 -7.91
N TYR A 247 1.39 0.19 -7.66
CA TYR A 247 0.22 0.72 -6.98
C TYR A 247 -1.08 0.50 -7.77
N MET A 248 -1.03 0.63 -9.10
CA MET A 248 -2.20 0.37 -9.95
C MET A 248 -2.69 -1.08 -9.84
N ILE A 249 -1.80 -2.07 -9.72
CA ILE A 249 -2.19 -3.47 -9.48
C ILE A 249 -2.94 -3.59 -8.14
N LEU A 250 -2.40 -3.02 -7.06
CA LEU A 250 -3.05 -3.01 -5.75
C LEU A 250 -4.41 -2.32 -5.79
N ALA A 251 -4.48 -1.13 -6.38
CA ALA A 251 -5.70 -0.35 -6.52
C ALA A 251 -6.77 -1.11 -7.31
N TRP A 252 -6.36 -1.78 -8.39
CA TRP A 252 -7.25 -2.61 -9.20
C TRP A 252 -7.82 -3.79 -8.40
N LEU A 253 -6.99 -4.49 -7.62
CA LEU A 253 -7.44 -5.57 -6.75
C LEU A 253 -8.46 -5.08 -5.72
N ILE A 254 -8.18 -3.96 -5.05
CA ILE A 254 -9.10 -3.36 -4.08
C ILE A 254 -10.43 -2.98 -4.78
N ALA A 255 -10.37 -2.34 -5.95
CA ALA A 255 -11.54 -1.95 -6.71
C ALA A 255 -12.38 -3.17 -7.13
N PHE A 256 -11.73 -4.25 -7.56
CA PHE A 256 -12.39 -5.50 -7.93
C PHE A 256 -13.07 -6.15 -6.73
N GLY A 257 -12.39 -6.25 -5.58
CA GLY A 257 -12.94 -6.82 -4.36
C GLY A 257 -14.13 -6.05 -3.80
N VAL A 258 -14.00 -4.71 -3.74
CA VAL A 258 -15.11 -3.82 -3.32
C VAL A 258 -16.24 -3.83 -4.34
N GLY A 259 -15.91 -3.87 -5.63
CA GLY A 259 -16.88 -4.05 -6.71
C GLY A 259 -17.70 -5.33 -6.53
N GLY A 260 -17.04 -6.46 -6.27
CA GLY A 260 -17.69 -7.74 -5.97
C GLY A 260 -18.62 -7.67 -4.76
N TYR A 261 -18.19 -7.00 -3.68
CA TYR A 261 -19.02 -6.76 -2.50
C TYR A 261 -20.26 -5.90 -2.83
N LEU A 262 -20.12 -4.81 -3.59
CA LEU A 262 -21.21 -3.91 -3.96
C LEU A 262 -22.16 -4.56 -4.96
N LEU A 263 -21.67 -5.43 -5.84
CA LEU A 263 -22.50 -6.21 -6.77
C LEU A 263 -23.56 -7.05 -6.04
N LEU A 264 -23.22 -7.56 -4.87
CA LEU A 264 -24.14 -8.37 -4.06
C LEU A 264 -25.15 -7.54 -3.29
N ARG A 265 -24.91 -6.24 -3.04
CA ARG A 265 -25.70 -5.44 -2.11
C ARG A 265 -26.50 -4.28 -2.71
N SER A 266 -26.02 -3.58 -3.74
CA SER A 266 -26.62 -2.31 -4.19
C SER A 266 -26.66 -2.13 -5.69
N ARG A 267 -27.83 -1.69 -6.24
CA ARG A 267 -27.94 -1.36 -7.68
C ARG A 267 -27.13 -0.12 -8.06
N ARG A 268 -27.18 0.97 -7.26
CA ARG A 268 -26.42 2.21 -7.52
C ARG A 268 -24.93 2.01 -7.33
N GLY A 269 -24.53 1.22 -6.34
CA GLY A 269 -23.14 0.87 -6.09
C GLY A 269 -22.46 0.11 -7.23
N ARG A 270 -23.24 -0.61 -8.06
CA ARG A 270 -22.71 -1.36 -9.21
C ARG A 270 -22.16 -0.45 -10.31
N LEU A 271 -22.90 0.59 -10.69
CA LEU A 271 -22.45 1.54 -11.70
C LEU A 271 -21.18 2.26 -11.24
N LEU A 272 -21.19 2.75 -9.98
CA LEU A 272 -20.01 3.41 -9.40
C LEU A 272 -18.80 2.48 -9.37
N ALA A 273 -18.96 1.23 -8.94
CA ALA A 273 -17.88 0.24 -8.92
C ALA A 273 -17.33 -0.03 -10.33
N SER A 274 -18.21 -0.10 -11.33
CA SER A 274 -17.81 -0.30 -12.74
C SER A 274 -17.01 0.89 -13.28
N LEU A 275 -17.44 2.10 -12.99
CA LEU A 275 -16.71 3.32 -13.38
C LEU A 275 -15.34 3.42 -12.70
N ILE A 276 -15.28 3.15 -11.40
CA ILE A 276 -14.01 3.13 -10.65
C ILE A 276 -13.06 2.09 -11.26
N LEU A 277 -13.55 0.88 -11.51
CA LEU A 277 -12.74 -0.20 -12.09
C LEU A 277 -12.27 0.17 -13.51
N ALA A 278 -13.11 0.81 -14.32
CA ALA A 278 -12.76 1.28 -15.66
C ALA A 278 -11.64 2.33 -15.62
N VAL A 279 -11.74 3.34 -14.74
CA VAL A 279 -10.72 4.38 -14.60
C VAL A 279 -9.38 3.78 -14.13
N ILE A 280 -9.41 2.88 -13.15
CA ILE A 280 -8.19 2.23 -12.66
C ILE A 280 -7.59 1.31 -13.73
N SER A 281 -8.43 0.57 -14.50
CA SER A 281 -7.96 -0.25 -15.62
C SER A 281 -7.33 0.59 -16.73
N ALA A 282 -7.89 1.76 -17.04
CA ALA A 282 -7.26 2.72 -17.95
C ALA A 282 -5.89 3.16 -17.43
N GLY A 283 -5.76 3.46 -16.13
CA GLY A 283 -4.48 3.76 -15.50
C GLY A 283 -3.46 2.62 -15.62
N VAL A 284 -3.89 1.35 -15.48
CA VAL A 284 -3.04 0.17 -15.71
C VAL A 284 -2.55 0.11 -17.14
N ILE A 285 -3.45 0.23 -18.13
CA ILE A 285 -3.11 0.16 -19.56
C ILE A 285 -2.20 1.32 -19.95
N LEU A 286 -2.53 2.54 -19.52
CA LEU A 286 -1.77 3.74 -19.84
C LEU A 286 -0.44 3.83 -19.08
N SER A 287 -0.21 3.01 -18.05
CA SER A 287 1.08 2.96 -17.34
C SER A 287 2.27 2.55 -18.22
N GLY A 288 2.04 1.93 -19.36
CA GLY A 288 3.11 1.42 -20.23
C GLY A 288 3.88 0.25 -19.62
N SER A 289 3.41 -0.33 -18.51
CA SER A 289 4.05 -1.44 -17.82
C SER A 289 3.46 -2.78 -18.25
N ARG A 290 4.24 -3.58 -18.98
CA ARG A 290 3.86 -4.96 -19.37
C ARG A 290 3.52 -5.82 -18.15
N GLY A 291 4.33 -5.71 -17.09
CA GLY A 291 4.10 -6.43 -15.84
C GLY A 291 2.77 -6.05 -15.19
N ALA A 292 2.41 -4.76 -15.15
CA ALA A 292 1.14 -4.33 -14.58
C ALA A 292 -0.05 -4.88 -15.37
N VAL A 293 0.01 -4.87 -16.69
CA VAL A 293 -1.05 -5.42 -17.56
C VAL A 293 -1.18 -6.94 -17.35
N LEU A 294 -0.08 -7.69 -17.38
CA LEU A 294 -0.09 -9.14 -17.22
C LEU A 294 -0.61 -9.56 -15.83
N TRP A 295 -0.09 -8.94 -14.77
CA TRP A 295 -0.51 -9.27 -13.40
C TRP A 295 -1.96 -8.88 -13.14
N THR A 296 -2.43 -7.77 -13.71
CA THR A 296 -3.83 -7.36 -13.57
C THR A 296 -4.75 -8.29 -14.35
N ALA A 297 -4.40 -8.65 -15.60
CA ALA A 297 -5.18 -9.59 -16.41
C ALA A 297 -5.23 -10.99 -15.78
N GLY A 298 -4.09 -11.52 -15.34
CA GLY A 298 -4.03 -12.80 -14.62
C GLY A 298 -4.84 -12.76 -13.32
N SER A 299 -4.72 -11.67 -12.54
CA SER A 299 -5.51 -11.47 -11.33
C SER A 299 -7.01 -11.37 -11.62
N ALA A 300 -7.42 -10.76 -12.73
CA ALA A 300 -8.82 -10.70 -13.14
C ALA A 300 -9.41 -12.11 -13.34
N LEU A 301 -8.69 -12.99 -14.02
CA LEU A 301 -9.09 -14.38 -14.22
C LEU A 301 -9.19 -15.16 -12.91
N VAL A 302 -8.15 -15.06 -12.07
CA VAL A 302 -8.12 -15.75 -10.76
C VAL A 302 -9.22 -15.23 -9.83
N CYS A 303 -9.39 -13.91 -9.73
CA CYS A 303 -10.42 -13.31 -8.89
C CYS A 303 -11.84 -13.62 -9.41
N ALA A 304 -12.06 -13.65 -10.73
CA ALA A 304 -13.34 -14.05 -11.32
C ALA A 304 -13.67 -15.52 -11.01
N ALA A 305 -12.71 -16.43 -11.19
CA ALA A 305 -12.87 -17.84 -10.85
C ALA A 305 -13.14 -18.04 -9.36
N ALA A 306 -12.39 -17.35 -8.51
CA ALA A 306 -12.59 -17.39 -7.06
C ALA A 306 -13.96 -16.82 -6.65
N PHE A 307 -14.41 -15.74 -7.29
CA PHE A 307 -15.72 -15.17 -7.02
C PHE A 307 -16.85 -16.17 -7.36
N LEU A 308 -16.73 -16.86 -8.48
CA LEU A 308 -17.68 -17.93 -8.85
C LEU A 308 -17.66 -19.10 -7.84
N TRP A 309 -16.48 -19.45 -7.34
CA TRP A 309 -16.31 -20.49 -6.33
C TRP A 309 -16.84 -20.08 -4.95
N GLY A 310 -16.69 -18.83 -4.56
CA GLY A 310 -17.00 -18.30 -3.22
C GLY A 310 -18.35 -17.61 -3.09
N ALA A 311 -19.05 -17.34 -4.20
CA ALA A 311 -20.33 -16.65 -4.18
C ALA A 311 -21.42 -17.47 -3.46
N PRO A 312 -22.35 -16.80 -2.76
CA PRO A 312 -23.53 -17.46 -2.21
C PRO A 312 -24.33 -18.09 -3.33
N ARG A 313 -24.65 -19.40 -3.23
CA ARG A 313 -25.29 -20.22 -4.28
C ARG A 313 -26.80 -19.97 -4.38
N ARG A 314 -27.24 -18.74 -4.55
CA ARG A 314 -28.63 -18.46 -4.90
C ARG A 314 -28.71 -18.28 -6.43
N GLN A 315 -29.42 -19.21 -7.12
CA GLN A 315 -29.51 -19.23 -8.60
C GLN A 315 -29.90 -17.86 -9.21
N GLY A 316 -30.80 -17.10 -8.57
CA GLY A 316 -31.18 -15.76 -9.03
C GLY A 316 -30.11 -14.67 -8.84
N GLU A 317 -29.06 -14.91 -8.05
CA GLU A 317 -27.95 -13.96 -7.86
C GLU A 317 -26.85 -14.14 -8.89
N ALA A 318 -26.60 -15.37 -9.34
CA ALA A 318 -25.63 -15.65 -10.39
C ALA A 318 -26.00 -14.95 -11.72
N LEU A 319 -27.28 -14.98 -12.11
CA LEU A 319 -27.78 -14.27 -13.30
C LEU A 319 -27.70 -12.74 -13.14
N ARG A 320 -27.91 -12.21 -11.92
CA ARG A 320 -27.75 -10.78 -11.64
C ARG A 320 -26.29 -10.33 -11.72
N VAL A 321 -25.40 -11.15 -11.21
CA VAL A 321 -23.95 -10.92 -11.30
C VAL A 321 -23.49 -10.94 -12.77
N MET A 322 -23.92 -11.94 -13.54
CA MET A 322 -23.59 -12.07 -14.96
C MET A 322 -24.04 -10.84 -15.77
N ARG A 323 -25.29 -10.41 -15.61
CA ARG A 323 -25.80 -9.18 -16.26
C ARG A 323 -25.07 -7.91 -15.78
N SER A 324 -24.61 -7.89 -14.53
CA SER A 324 -23.85 -6.76 -14.01
C SER A 324 -22.43 -6.73 -14.58
N ILE A 325 -21.78 -7.87 -14.74
CA ILE A 325 -20.47 -7.99 -15.43
C ILE A 325 -20.61 -7.53 -16.87
N GLN A 326 -21.64 -7.98 -17.61
CA GLN A 326 -21.90 -7.53 -18.97
C GLN A 326 -22.08 -6.02 -19.07
N ARG A 327 -22.85 -5.40 -18.15
CA ARG A 327 -23.00 -3.93 -18.11
C ARG A 327 -21.70 -3.22 -17.76
N SER A 328 -20.91 -3.77 -16.83
CA SER A 328 -19.59 -3.22 -16.47
C SER A 328 -18.63 -3.25 -17.66
N LEU A 329 -18.63 -4.35 -18.42
CA LEU A 329 -17.85 -4.47 -19.65
C LEU A 329 -18.33 -3.48 -20.73
N LEU A 330 -19.64 -3.26 -20.87
CA LEU A 330 -20.19 -2.25 -21.77
C LEU A 330 -19.79 -0.83 -21.36
N VAL A 331 -19.91 -0.49 -20.07
CA VAL A 331 -19.50 0.85 -19.58
C VAL A 331 -18.00 1.04 -19.70
N GLY A 332 -17.19 0.03 -19.36
CA GLY A 332 -15.74 0.07 -19.53
C GLY A 332 -15.34 0.16 -21.00
N GLY A 333 -15.98 -0.63 -21.88
CA GLY A 333 -15.78 -0.56 -23.33
C GLY A 333 -16.14 0.82 -23.89
N LEU A 334 -17.27 1.39 -23.48
CA LEU A 334 -17.67 2.74 -23.90
C LEU A 334 -16.66 3.81 -23.43
N ALA A 335 -16.17 3.71 -22.19
CA ALA A 335 -15.14 4.61 -21.69
C ALA A 335 -13.83 4.49 -22.50
N ILE A 336 -13.42 3.27 -22.87
CA ILE A 336 -12.25 3.04 -23.72
C ILE A 336 -12.49 3.63 -25.13
N ILE A 337 -13.68 3.47 -25.70
CA ILE A 337 -14.05 4.06 -27.00
C ILE A 337 -13.99 5.59 -26.94
N ILE A 338 -14.50 6.21 -25.87
CA ILE A 338 -14.43 7.67 -25.71
C ILE A 338 -12.97 8.15 -25.64
N VAL A 339 -12.13 7.46 -24.88
CA VAL A 339 -10.69 7.77 -24.80
C VAL A 339 -10.01 7.56 -26.16
N PHE A 340 -10.38 6.49 -26.87
CA PHE A 340 -9.86 6.21 -28.21
C PHE A 340 -10.23 7.31 -29.22
N LEU A 341 -11.47 7.77 -29.19
CA LEU A 341 -11.94 8.84 -30.10
C LEU A 341 -11.29 10.20 -29.77
N ALA A 342 -11.03 10.45 -28.47
CA ALA A 342 -10.41 11.70 -28.04
C ALA A 342 -8.89 11.71 -28.25
N TYR A 343 -8.21 10.57 -28.06
CA TYR A 343 -6.73 10.45 -28.07
C TYR A 343 -6.29 9.15 -28.76
N PRO A 344 -6.54 9.00 -30.07
CA PRO A 344 -6.27 7.74 -30.79
C PRO A 344 -4.79 7.34 -30.75
N GLU A 345 -3.88 8.31 -30.92
CA GLU A 345 -2.44 8.04 -30.94
C GLU A 345 -1.93 7.48 -29.61
N ALA A 346 -2.42 8.01 -28.47
CA ALA A 346 -2.01 7.55 -27.16
C ALA A 346 -2.43 6.09 -26.90
N LEU A 347 -3.53 5.63 -27.46
CA LEU A 347 -3.99 4.26 -27.27
C LEU A 347 -3.37 3.32 -28.32
N LEU A 348 -3.32 3.72 -29.60
CA LEU A 348 -2.72 2.93 -30.68
C LEU A 348 -1.25 2.63 -30.43
N SER A 349 -0.48 3.64 -29.97
CA SER A 349 0.93 3.45 -29.61
C SER A 349 1.12 2.38 -28.52
N ARG A 350 0.23 2.34 -27.52
CA ARG A 350 0.30 1.32 -26.47
C ARG A 350 -0.16 -0.06 -26.95
N VAL A 351 -1.19 -0.11 -27.78
CA VAL A 351 -1.62 -1.37 -28.39
C VAL A 351 -0.50 -1.96 -29.24
N ALA A 352 0.15 -1.15 -30.08
CA ALA A 352 1.32 -1.57 -30.86
C ALA A 352 2.44 -2.09 -29.95
N PHE A 353 2.80 -1.32 -28.91
CA PHE A 353 3.84 -1.73 -27.97
C PHE A 353 3.52 -3.05 -27.26
N TYR A 354 2.28 -3.22 -26.77
CA TYR A 354 1.88 -4.45 -26.08
C TYR A 354 1.76 -5.64 -27.03
N SER A 355 1.22 -5.45 -28.24
CA SER A 355 1.12 -6.52 -29.24
C SER A 355 2.49 -7.03 -29.66
N GLU A 356 3.48 -6.15 -29.83
CA GLU A 356 4.83 -6.54 -30.23
C GLU A 356 5.63 -7.20 -29.08
N THR A 357 5.40 -6.77 -27.84
CA THR A 357 6.21 -7.22 -26.69
C THR A 357 5.58 -8.35 -25.88
N LEU A 358 4.26 -8.55 -25.96
CA LEU A 358 3.51 -9.59 -25.23
C LEU A 358 2.96 -10.70 -26.14
N SER A 359 3.02 -10.57 -27.48
CA SER A 359 2.61 -11.62 -28.38
C SER A 359 3.59 -12.80 -28.33
N LEU A 360 3.07 -14.03 -28.24
CA LEU A 360 3.88 -15.25 -28.27
C LEU A 360 4.49 -15.51 -29.65
N ASP A 361 3.85 -15.00 -30.68
CA ASP A 361 4.24 -15.24 -32.11
C ASP A 361 5.29 -14.24 -32.59
N SER A 362 5.58 -13.19 -31.83
CA SER A 362 6.57 -12.20 -32.23
C SER A 362 7.99 -12.70 -31.98
N PRO A 363 8.89 -12.64 -32.96
CA PRO A 363 10.32 -12.98 -32.78
C PRO A 363 11.01 -12.08 -31.75
N HIS A 364 10.45 -10.91 -31.46
CA HIS A 364 10.92 -9.96 -30.46
C HIS A 364 10.10 -10.00 -29.16
N SER A 365 9.30 -11.07 -28.96
CA SER A 365 8.53 -11.24 -27.73
C SER A 365 9.46 -11.43 -26.53
N GLU A 366 9.37 -10.52 -25.59
CA GLU A 366 10.07 -10.62 -24.31
C GLU A 366 9.26 -11.41 -23.26
N LEU A 367 8.06 -11.91 -23.61
CA LEU A 367 7.16 -12.48 -22.61
C LEU A 367 7.77 -13.66 -21.86
N VAL A 368 8.27 -14.68 -22.59
CA VAL A 368 8.87 -15.87 -21.99
C VAL A 368 10.13 -15.51 -21.21
N TYR A 369 10.97 -14.67 -21.81
CA TYR A 369 12.19 -14.19 -21.14
C TYR A 369 11.87 -13.48 -19.83
N ARG A 370 10.94 -12.50 -19.84
CA ARG A 370 10.57 -11.70 -18.67
C ARG A 370 9.82 -12.45 -17.59
N VAL A 371 9.05 -13.49 -17.95
CA VAL A 371 8.27 -14.26 -16.97
C VAL A 371 9.07 -15.41 -16.37
N ARG A 372 9.93 -16.06 -17.13
CA ARG A 372 10.67 -17.26 -16.71
C ARG A 372 12.17 -17.03 -16.57
N ASP A 373 12.82 -16.61 -17.67
CA ASP A 373 14.28 -16.69 -17.77
C ASP A 373 14.96 -15.57 -16.98
N TYR A 374 14.49 -14.34 -17.14
CA TYR A 374 15.06 -13.18 -16.45
C TYR A 374 14.96 -13.26 -14.91
N PRO A 375 13.81 -13.57 -14.30
CA PRO A 375 13.74 -13.72 -12.85
C PRO A 375 14.58 -14.87 -12.32
N LEU A 376 14.63 -15.99 -13.06
CA LEU A 376 15.44 -17.14 -12.67
C LEU A 376 16.94 -16.82 -12.75
N GLN A 377 17.39 -16.19 -13.83
CA GLN A 377 18.79 -15.76 -13.98
C GLN A 377 19.21 -14.80 -12.87
N ASN A 378 18.37 -13.78 -12.59
CA ASN A 378 18.63 -12.83 -11.51
C ASN A 378 18.63 -13.49 -10.13
N PHE A 379 17.77 -14.46 -9.88
CA PHE A 379 17.80 -15.23 -8.64
C PHE A 379 19.07 -16.06 -8.53
N LEU A 380 19.43 -16.81 -9.58
CA LEU A 380 20.63 -17.65 -9.59
C LEU A 380 21.92 -16.84 -9.49
N MET A 381 21.93 -15.60 -10.04
CA MET A 381 23.06 -14.69 -9.91
C MET A 381 23.42 -14.38 -8.45
N ALA A 382 22.45 -14.42 -7.52
CA ALA A 382 22.75 -14.21 -6.11
C ALA A 382 23.71 -15.25 -5.53
N PHE A 383 23.74 -16.45 -6.10
CA PHE A 383 24.62 -17.56 -5.66
C PHE A 383 26.03 -17.49 -6.25
N THR A 384 26.31 -16.53 -7.14
CA THR A 384 27.66 -16.27 -7.63
C THR A 384 28.48 -15.37 -6.68
N TYR A 385 27.84 -14.78 -5.69
CA TYR A 385 28.52 -13.97 -4.65
C TYR A 385 29.09 -14.89 -3.57
N ASP A 386 30.33 -14.67 -3.14
CA ASP A 386 31.08 -15.55 -2.22
C ASP A 386 30.35 -15.80 -0.89
N ARG A 387 29.54 -14.87 -0.43
CA ARG A 387 28.85 -14.95 0.87
C ARG A 387 27.39 -15.36 0.78
N TRP A 388 26.94 -15.91 -0.31
CA TRP A 388 25.56 -16.36 -0.45
C TRP A 388 25.05 -17.27 0.68
N PRO A 389 25.86 -18.10 1.38
CA PRO A 389 25.36 -18.92 2.48
C PRO A 389 24.99 -18.10 3.72
N TYR A 390 25.75 -17.04 4.04
CA TYR A 390 25.65 -16.26 5.29
C TYR A 390 25.11 -14.85 5.09
N GLY A 391 25.21 -14.30 3.90
CA GLY A 391 24.87 -12.92 3.54
C GLY A 391 25.94 -11.89 3.89
N PHE A 392 25.72 -10.67 3.39
CA PHE A 392 26.57 -9.48 3.65
C PHE A 392 25.99 -8.57 4.75
N GLY A 393 24.89 -8.95 5.36
CA GLY A 393 24.14 -8.16 6.35
C GLY A 393 22.87 -7.55 5.75
N ILE A 394 21.83 -7.50 6.56
CA ILE A 394 20.53 -6.93 6.18
C ILE A 394 20.69 -5.46 5.77
N GLY A 395 20.06 -5.05 4.67
CA GLY A 395 20.10 -3.68 4.17
C GLY A 395 21.19 -3.38 3.17
N THR A 396 22.15 -4.29 2.93
CA THR A 396 23.29 -4.06 2.00
C THR A 396 22.86 -4.09 0.53
N ALA A 397 21.79 -4.81 0.19
CA ALA A 397 21.17 -4.88 -1.13
C ALA A 397 19.80 -4.19 -1.20
N SER A 398 19.43 -3.43 -0.17
CA SER A 398 18.12 -2.84 -0.02
C SER A 398 17.91 -1.58 -0.86
N LEU A 399 16.61 -1.26 -1.12
CA LEU A 399 16.24 0.02 -1.74
C LEU A 399 16.70 1.19 -0.85
N GLY A 400 17.38 2.16 -1.44
CA GLY A 400 17.86 3.35 -0.71
C GLY A 400 19.25 3.21 -0.11
N VAL A 401 19.97 2.12 -0.37
CA VAL A 401 21.39 1.94 -0.02
C VAL A 401 22.23 3.17 -0.38
N GLN A 402 21.97 3.81 -1.50
CA GLN A 402 22.66 5.03 -1.94
C GLN A 402 22.57 6.21 -0.97
N TYR A 403 21.48 6.31 -0.19
CA TYR A 403 21.33 7.39 0.80
C TYR A 403 22.25 7.16 2.00
N VAL A 404 22.34 5.92 2.48
CA VAL A 404 23.27 5.56 3.57
C VAL A 404 24.71 5.73 3.09
N SER A 405 25.01 5.28 1.86
CA SER A 405 26.30 5.44 1.21
C SER A 405 26.78 6.90 1.20
N ARG A 406 25.91 7.85 0.84
CA ARG A 406 26.23 9.28 0.86
C ARG A 406 26.50 9.81 2.26
N ILE A 407 25.71 9.41 3.26
CA ILE A 407 25.90 9.85 4.65
C ILE A 407 27.20 9.32 5.23
N MET A 408 27.56 8.08 4.90
CA MET A 408 28.72 7.40 5.46
C MET A 408 29.99 7.59 4.64
N HIS A 409 29.89 8.20 3.44
CA HIS A 409 30.98 8.29 2.46
C HIS A 409 31.60 6.92 2.11
N VAL A 410 30.79 5.85 2.19
CA VAL A 410 31.19 4.48 1.85
C VAL A 410 30.48 4.08 0.57
N PRO A 411 31.19 3.63 -0.48
CA PRO A 411 30.54 3.23 -1.72
C PRO A 411 29.55 2.08 -1.47
N PRO A 412 28.35 2.12 -2.09
CA PRO A 412 27.41 1.02 -1.97
C PRO A 412 27.98 -0.23 -2.63
N MET A 413 27.62 -1.39 -2.16
CA MET A 413 27.97 -2.64 -2.82
C MET A 413 27.30 -2.66 -4.21
N ASN A 414 28.10 -2.92 -5.25
CA ASN A 414 27.57 -3.05 -6.61
C ASN A 414 26.90 -4.41 -6.78
N ILE A 415 25.58 -4.43 -6.64
CA ILE A 415 24.76 -5.63 -6.71
C ILE A 415 23.89 -5.54 -7.95
N GLY A 416 24.18 -6.40 -8.93
CA GLY A 416 23.43 -6.48 -10.19
C GLY A 416 22.19 -7.37 -10.14
N VAL A 417 21.70 -7.75 -8.96
CA VAL A 417 20.57 -8.70 -8.79
C VAL A 417 19.25 -7.95 -8.73
N GLU A 418 18.39 -8.21 -9.69
CA GLU A 418 17.03 -7.62 -9.76
C GLU A 418 15.93 -8.59 -9.27
N SER A 419 16.26 -9.62 -8.51
CA SER A 419 15.31 -10.50 -7.82
C SER A 419 15.27 -10.18 -6.33
N GLY A 420 14.09 -9.99 -5.76
CA GLY A 420 13.96 -9.76 -4.31
C GLY A 420 14.38 -10.99 -3.49
N TYR A 421 14.13 -12.22 -3.98
CA TYR A 421 14.68 -13.42 -3.33
C TYR A 421 16.20 -13.46 -3.43
N GLY A 422 16.76 -13.09 -4.58
CA GLY A 422 18.21 -12.95 -4.74
C GLY A 422 18.78 -11.90 -3.78
N SER A 423 18.13 -10.76 -3.63
CA SER A 423 18.53 -9.73 -2.65
C SER A 423 18.49 -10.24 -1.22
N ILE A 424 17.48 -11.06 -0.85
CA ILE A 424 17.41 -11.68 0.48
C ILE A 424 18.59 -12.64 0.70
N VAL A 425 18.97 -13.42 -0.32
CA VAL A 425 20.17 -14.29 -0.26
C VAL A 425 21.44 -13.46 -0.07
N ILE A 426 21.59 -12.36 -0.80
CA ILE A 426 22.75 -11.48 -0.64
C ILE A 426 22.78 -10.83 0.75
N GLU A 427 21.65 -10.37 1.26
CA GLU A 427 21.59 -9.70 2.55
C GLU A 427 21.70 -10.67 3.74
N MET A 428 20.96 -11.78 3.70
CA MET A 428 20.74 -12.64 4.86
C MET A 428 21.13 -14.11 4.61
N GLY A 429 21.69 -14.41 3.45
CA GLY A 429 22.08 -15.76 3.07
C GLY A 429 20.90 -16.70 2.83
N ILE A 430 21.21 -17.98 2.64
CA ILE A 430 20.19 -19.01 2.39
C ILE A 430 19.26 -19.24 3.59
N VAL A 431 19.76 -19.03 4.81
CA VAL A 431 18.95 -19.12 6.03
C VAL A 431 17.89 -18.00 6.04
N GLY A 432 18.28 -16.77 5.65
CA GLY A 432 17.35 -15.66 5.52
C GLY A 432 16.25 -15.95 4.50
N LEU A 433 16.61 -16.51 3.34
CA LEU A 433 15.62 -16.91 2.33
C LEU A 433 14.69 -18.02 2.85
N ALA A 434 15.21 -19.03 3.54
CA ALA A 434 14.39 -20.08 4.12
C ALA A 434 13.40 -19.54 5.14
N LEU A 435 13.83 -18.67 6.05
CA LEU A 435 12.96 -18.02 7.03
C LEU A 435 11.92 -17.09 6.37
N TRP A 436 12.31 -16.35 5.32
CA TRP A 436 11.38 -15.56 4.51
C TRP A 436 10.28 -16.44 3.91
N LEU A 437 10.65 -17.57 3.29
CA LEU A 437 9.67 -18.48 2.69
C LEU A 437 8.75 -19.10 3.75
N ILE A 438 9.30 -19.55 4.88
CA ILE A 438 8.50 -20.10 6.00
C ILE A 438 7.51 -19.04 6.50
N MET A 439 7.94 -17.82 6.73
CA MET A 439 7.10 -16.69 7.16
C MET A 439 6.02 -16.41 6.10
N SER A 440 6.40 -16.29 4.84
CA SER A 440 5.50 -16.01 3.73
C SER A 440 4.42 -17.09 3.55
N PHE A 441 4.81 -18.36 3.60
CA PHE A 441 3.87 -19.49 3.58
C PHE A 441 2.92 -19.46 4.78
N ALA A 442 3.43 -19.18 5.98
CA ALA A 442 2.60 -19.08 7.18
C ALA A 442 1.57 -17.94 7.08
N VAL A 443 1.97 -16.77 6.57
CA VAL A 443 1.06 -15.61 6.34
C VAL A 443 -0.02 -15.98 5.33
N VAL A 444 0.38 -16.47 4.15
CA VAL A 444 -0.56 -16.78 3.06
C VAL A 444 -1.50 -17.94 3.44
N PHE A 445 -0.99 -18.97 4.09
CA PHE A 445 -1.81 -20.08 4.58
C PHE A 445 -2.84 -19.63 5.62
N ALA A 446 -2.43 -18.74 6.56
CA ALA A 446 -3.33 -18.18 7.55
C ALA A 446 -4.42 -17.32 6.89
N CYS A 447 -4.06 -16.47 5.92
CA CYS A 447 -5.00 -15.69 5.12
C CYS A 447 -5.98 -16.59 4.37
N TRP A 448 -5.49 -17.66 3.72
CA TRP A 448 -6.32 -18.64 3.02
C TRP A 448 -7.35 -19.29 3.92
N ARG A 449 -6.97 -19.65 5.15
CA ARG A 449 -7.90 -20.23 6.14
C ARG A 449 -9.05 -19.27 6.46
N ILE A 450 -8.78 -17.96 6.55
CA ILE A 450 -9.81 -16.95 6.76
C ILE A 450 -10.72 -16.83 5.53
N VAL A 451 -10.14 -16.76 4.33
CA VAL A 451 -10.91 -16.69 3.07
C VAL A 451 -11.87 -17.87 2.93
N ARG A 452 -11.42 -19.09 3.25
CA ARG A 452 -12.29 -20.28 3.26
C ARG A 452 -13.47 -20.16 4.21
N ARG A 453 -13.29 -19.51 5.37
CA ARG A 453 -14.38 -19.24 6.33
C ARG A 453 -15.37 -18.21 5.81
N LEU A 454 -14.92 -17.26 5.00
CA LEU A 454 -15.75 -16.24 4.38
C LEU A 454 -16.55 -16.75 3.16
N LYS A 455 -16.38 -18.01 2.76
CA LYS A 455 -17.09 -18.58 1.60
C LYS A 455 -18.61 -18.51 1.82
N GLY A 456 -19.32 -18.00 0.81
CA GLY A 456 -20.77 -17.77 0.89
C GLY A 456 -21.16 -16.45 1.56
N SER A 457 -20.23 -15.72 2.13
CA SER A 457 -20.42 -14.41 2.75
C SER A 457 -20.30 -13.28 1.74
N PRO A 458 -20.97 -12.13 1.92
CA PRO A 458 -20.77 -10.94 1.11
C PRO A 458 -19.35 -10.34 1.23
N TRP A 459 -18.59 -10.72 2.27
CA TRP A 459 -17.22 -10.29 2.49
C TRP A 459 -16.17 -11.09 1.71
N PHE A 460 -16.58 -12.22 1.13
CA PHE A 460 -15.67 -13.10 0.40
C PHE A 460 -14.86 -12.40 -0.68
N PRO A 461 -15.43 -11.53 -1.56
CA PRO A 461 -14.67 -10.86 -2.59
C PRO A 461 -13.55 -9.99 -2.04
N ILE A 462 -13.83 -9.22 -0.97
CA ILE A 462 -12.81 -8.39 -0.29
C ILE A 462 -11.75 -9.28 0.36
N GLY A 463 -12.16 -10.32 1.09
CA GLY A 463 -11.23 -11.24 1.73
C GLY A 463 -10.31 -11.94 0.73
N PHE A 464 -10.86 -12.37 -0.42
CA PHE A 464 -10.07 -13.05 -1.45
C PHE A 464 -9.04 -12.14 -2.09
N VAL A 465 -9.39 -10.90 -2.46
CA VAL A 465 -8.41 -9.98 -3.08
C VAL A 465 -7.29 -9.59 -2.12
N ILE A 466 -7.57 -9.48 -0.81
CA ILE A 466 -6.53 -9.24 0.20
C ILE A 466 -5.56 -10.43 0.27
N PHE A 467 -6.10 -11.65 0.34
CA PHE A 467 -5.29 -12.88 0.29
C PHE A 467 -4.45 -12.94 -0.99
N TRP A 468 -5.07 -12.69 -2.16
CA TRP A 468 -4.40 -12.74 -3.45
C TRP A 468 -3.29 -11.70 -3.56
N PHE A 469 -3.51 -10.48 -3.07
CA PHE A 469 -2.47 -9.45 -2.98
C PHE A 469 -1.30 -9.90 -2.09
N ALA A 470 -1.58 -10.48 -0.91
CA ALA A 470 -0.53 -10.99 -0.03
C ALA A 470 0.27 -12.11 -0.72
N PHE A 471 -0.40 -13.03 -1.42
CA PHE A 471 0.26 -14.07 -2.22
C PHE A 471 1.15 -13.47 -3.32
N LEU A 472 0.60 -12.54 -4.11
CA LEU A 472 1.35 -11.90 -5.21
C LEU A 472 2.60 -11.19 -4.68
N LEU A 473 2.47 -10.40 -3.63
CA LEU A 473 3.58 -9.61 -3.11
C LEU A 473 4.66 -10.49 -2.48
N LEU A 474 4.28 -11.49 -1.68
CA LEU A 474 5.24 -12.31 -0.95
C LEU A 474 5.95 -13.36 -1.83
N PHE A 475 5.33 -13.77 -2.95
CA PHE A 475 5.89 -14.80 -3.83
C PHE A 475 6.26 -14.25 -5.20
N PRO A 476 5.36 -14.16 -6.21
CA PRO A 476 5.81 -13.87 -7.57
C PRO A 476 6.38 -12.45 -7.74
N PHE A 477 5.87 -11.45 -7.05
CA PHE A 477 6.42 -10.09 -7.18
C PHE A 477 7.81 -10.00 -6.58
N THR A 478 8.02 -10.58 -5.39
CA THR A 478 9.34 -10.61 -4.76
C THR A 478 10.33 -11.46 -5.54
N PHE A 479 9.88 -12.53 -6.23
CA PHE A 479 10.74 -13.29 -7.11
C PHE A 479 11.14 -12.52 -8.37
N ASN A 480 10.17 -11.83 -9.02
CA ASN A 480 10.34 -11.21 -10.34
C ASN A 480 10.90 -9.78 -10.32
N GLY A 481 10.93 -9.11 -9.19
CA GLY A 481 11.24 -7.69 -9.14
C GLY A 481 12.31 -7.32 -8.14
N LEU A 482 12.89 -6.15 -8.35
CA LEU A 482 13.81 -5.53 -7.41
C LEU A 482 13.04 -5.13 -6.15
N GLN A 483 12.97 -6.04 -5.21
CA GLN A 483 12.47 -5.86 -3.84
C GLN A 483 11.09 -5.17 -3.73
N PRO A 484 10.01 -5.66 -4.40
CA PRO A 484 8.69 -5.06 -4.32
C PRO A 484 8.14 -5.00 -2.89
N TYR A 485 8.54 -5.96 -2.03
CA TYR A 485 8.19 -5.96 -0.62
C TYR A 485 8.75 -4.74 0.14
N GLN A 486 9.91 -4.22 -0.25
CA GLN A 486 10.50 -3.01 0.35
C GLN A 486 9.88 -1.71 -0.16
N ASN A 487 8.99 -1.77 -1.17
CA ASN A 487 8.18 -0.63 -1.54
C ASN A 487 7.25 -0.27 -0.38
N PHE A 488 7.46 0.89 0.22
CA PHE A 488 6.77 1.31 1.44
C PHE A 488 5.23 1.36 1.30
N VAL A 489 4.71 1.68 0.11
CA VAL A 489 3.26 1.66 -0.15
C VAL A 489 2.75 0.23 -0.10
N LEU A 490 3.34 -0.68 -0.87
CA LEU A 490 2.89 -2.07 -0.94
C LEU A 490 3.05 -2.79 0.41
N ASN A 491 4.17 -2.53 1.11
CA ASN A 491 4.44 -3.11 2.42
C ASN A 491 3.43 -2.63 3.49
N ALA A 492 3.18 -1.32 3.57
CA ALA A 492 2.20 -0.77 4.50
C ALA A 492 0.80 -1.33 4.24
N TYR A 493 0.36 -1.36 2.97
CA TYR A 493 -0.93 -1.94 2.60
C TYR A 493 -0.99 -3.46 2.84
N LEU A 494 0.10 -4.21 2.64
CA LEU A 494 0.12 -5.64 2.93
C LEU A 494 -0.30 -5.90 4.38
N TRP A 495 0.43 -5.32 5.33
CA TRP A 495 0.20 -5.59 6.75
C TRP A 495 -1.13 -5.03 7.25
N LEU A 496 -1.50 -3.84 6.79
CA LEU A 496 -2.79 -3.25 7.10
C LEU A 496 -3.96 -4.12 6.61
N LEU A 497 -3.93 -4.52 5.34
CA LEU A 497 -4.99 -5.33 4.72
C LEU A 497 -5.04 -6.75 5.30
N VAL A 498 -3.89 -7.36 5.61
CA VAL A 498 -3.88 -8.66 6.33
C VAL A 498 -4.57 -8.52 7.69
N GLY A 499 -4.30 -7.46 8.45
CA GLY A 499 -5.04 -7.18 9.70
C GLY A 499 -6.55 -7.07 9.48
N ILE A 500 -6.96 -6.33 8.46
CA ILE A 500 -8.36 -6.19 8.05
C ILE A 500 -8.99 -7.54 7.71
N LEU A 501 -8.29 -8.39 6.96
CA LEU A 501 -8.78 -9.72 6.58
C LEU A 501 -9.15 -10.56 7.81
N PHE A 502 -8.30 -10.55 8.84
CA PHE A 502 -8.57 -11.29 10.07
C PHE A 502 -9.75 -10.72 10.88
N ARG A 503 -10.14 -9.48 10.66
CA ARG A 503 -11.30 -8.85 11.28
C ARG A 503 -12.62 -9.20 10.61
N LEU A 504 -12.65 -9.44 9.30
CA LEU A 504 -13.89 -9.65 8.52
C LEU A 504 -14.84 -10.71 9.10
N PRO A 505 -14.40 -11.90 9.57
CA PRO A 505 -15.31 -12.90 10.11
C PRO A 505 -16.07 -12.43 11.36
N THR A 506 -15.48 -11.57 12.18
CA THR A 506 -16.10 -11.06 13.42
C THR A 506 -17.18 -10.03 13.13
N LEU A 507 -17.05 -9.25 12.06
CA LEU A 507 -18.09 -8.31 11.60
C LEU A 507 -19.33 -9.04 11.08
N GLU A 508 -19.16 -10.21 10.47
CA GLU A 508 -20.25 -11.05 9.99
C GLU A 508 -21.11 -11.58 11.14
N ILE A 509 -20.49 -12.10 12.19
CA ILE A 509 -21.18 -12.62 13.37
C ILE A 509 -21.99 -11.51 14.05
N SER A 510 -21.42 -10.32 14.19
CA SER A 510 -22.09 -9.16 14.78
C SER A 510 -23.34 -8.75 14.00
N ALA A 511 -23.27 -8.75 12.66
CA ALA A 511 -24.39 -8.42 11.79
C ALA A 511 -25.52 -9.46 11.91
N GLN A 512 -25.19 -10.75 11.98
CA GLN A 512 -26.18 -11.83 12.16
C GLN A 512 -26.87 -11.76 13.51
N ASN A 513 -26.13 -11.50 14.59
CA ASN A 513 -26.70 -11.38 15.94
C ASN A 513 -27.63 -10.16 16.07
N THR A 514 -27.34 -9.05 15.40
CA THR A 514 -28.23 -7.87 15.38
C THR A 514 -29.54 -8.17 14.67
N ILE A 515 -29.50 -8.96 13.58
CA ILE A 515 -30.73 -9.38 12.87
C ILE A 515 -31.55 -10.36 13.71
N ALA A 516 -30.91 -11.34 14.36
CA ALA A 516 -31.54 -12.32 15.21
C ALA A 516 -32.16 -11.67 16.48
N GLY A 517 -31.44 -10.76 17.13
CA GLY A 517 -31.91 -10.01 18.29
C GLY A 517 -33.06 -9.04 17.97
N GLY A 518 -33.06 -8.44 16.78
CA GLY A 518 -34.16 -7.60 16.29
C GLY A 518 -35.44 -8.36 15.97
N ALA A 519 -35.34 -9.65 15.63
CA ALA A 519 -36.51 -10.53 15.41
C ALA A 519 -37.16 -11.00 16.72
N ALA A 520 -36.47 -10.89 17.85
CA ALA A 520 -36.95 -11.35 19.16
C ALA A 520 -37.68 -10.27 19.99
N MET A 521 -37.89 -9.06 19.46
CA MET A 521 -38.80 -8.10 20.15
C MET A 521 -40.25 -8.53 19.96
N PRO A 522 -40.98 -8.96 21.03
CA PRO A 522 -42.38 -9.25 20.92
C PRO A 522 -43.11 -7.95 20.56
N ARG A 523 -43.87 -7.97 19.46
CA ARG A 523 -44.84 -6.93 19.13
C ARG A 523 -45.74 -6.74 20.37
N ARG A 524 -45.54 -5.67 21.14
CA ARG A 524 -46.49 -5.22 22.12
C ARG A 524 -47.81 -4.99 21.39
N ARG A 525 -48.74 -5.97 21.53
CA ARG A 525 -50.14 -5.76 21.20
C ARG A 525 -50.65 -4.62 22.09
N TRP A 526 -50.88 -3.48 21.49
CA TRP A 526 -51.74 -2.48 22.09
C TRP A 526 -53.16 -3.06 22.04
N ILE A 527 -53.64 -3.57 23.19
CA ILE A 527 -55.04 -3.83 23.41
C ILE A 527 -55.65 -2.51 23.87
N ARG A 528 -56.72 -2.12 23.20
CA ARG A 528 -57.54 -0.96 23.50
C ARG A 528 -58.19 -1.09 24.86
#